data_5cc41e306dd0d834b3cedef87ebe24bf
#
_entry.id   5cc41e306dd0d834b3cedef87ebe24bf
#
_cell.length_a   1.000
_cell.length_b   1.000
_cell.length_c   1.000
_cell.angle_alpha   90.00
_cell.angle_beta   90.00
_cell.angle_gamma   90.00
#
_symmetry.space_group_name_H-M   'P 1'
#
loop_
_entity.id
_entity.type
_entity.pdbx_description
1 polymer ?
#
loop_
_entity_poly.entity_id
_entity_poly.type
_entity_poly.pdbx_seq_one_letter_code
_entity_poly.pdbx_strand_id
1 'polypeptide(L)'
;YSGLLYRYCSKLIISEKPKNKITFLRKKFRNISYKMIVKHKLHSEKISNHVAILAKNKKVRKIVNELQMRMIKKNNRVCVEGRDIASKILVKDPKYDLAFYFKCSLKIAAHRRWLDLKKLVPLREVTKSLKARTYLDKKRKNSPLIKVKDAILIRSDKLSKKQVLAKMSNSIDKVLKN
;
A
#
# COMPACT_ATOMS: atom_id res chain seq x y z
N TYR A 1 -5.80 2.15 -1.91
CA TYR A 1 -4.58 1.38 -2.04
C TYR A 1 -3.40 2.31 -2.28
N SER A 2 -2.60 2.61 -1.24
CA SER A 2 -1.50 3.58 -1.31
C SER A 2 -0.40 3.18 -2.31
N GLY A 3 -0.17 1.90 -2.48
CA GLY A 3 0.80 1.39 -3.46
C GLY A 3 0.52 1.82 -4.90
N LEU A 4 -0.74 2.04 -5.28
CA LEU A 4 -1.08 2.54 -6.62
C LEU A 4 -0.58 3.97 -6.85
N LEU A 5 -0.58 4.81 -5.82
CA LEU A 5 -0.10 6.17 -5.92
C LEU A 5 1.39 6.21 -6.28
N TYR A 6 2.21 5.39 -5.61
CA TYR A 6 3.63 5.25 -5.95
C TYR A 6 3.86 4.65 -7.34
N ARG A 7 3.03 3.67 -7.73
CA ARG A 7 3.09 3.08 -9.08
C ARG A 7 2.73 4.10 -10.15
N TYR A 8 1.76 4.94 -9.89
CA TYR A 8 1.38 6.02 -10.79
C TYR A 8 2.48 7.08 -10.92
N CYS A 9 3.10 7.49 -9.79
CA CYS A 9 4.31 8.33 -9.82
C CYS A 9 5.40 7.72 -10.70
N SER A 10 5.67 6.43 -10.51
CA SER A 10 6.70 5.72 -11.28
C SER A 10 6.37 5.68 -12.76
N LYS A 11 5.12 5.38 -13.12
CA LYS A 11 4.67 5.41 -14.52
C LYS A 11 4.91 6.77 -15.16
N LEU A 12 4.45 7.85 -14.52
CA LEU A 12 4.62 9.21 -15.03
C LEU A 12 6.10 9.58 -15.24
N ILE A 13 6.96 9.28 -14.26
CA ILE A 13 8.40 9.58 -14.36
C ILE A 13 9.07 8.78 -15.48
N ILE A 14 8.70 7.51 -15.64
CA ILE A 14 9.26 6.63 -16.67
C ILE A 14 8.82 7.07 -18.07
N SER A 15 7.55 7.46 -18.24
CA SER A 15 7.00 7.85 -19.54
C SER A 15 7.44 9.25 -19.97
N GLU A 16 7.38 10.23 -19.07
CA GLU A 16 7.60 11.65 -19.40
C GLU A 16 9.04 12.14 -19.13
N LYS A 17 9.89 11.34 -18.44
CA LYS A 17 11.31 11.60 -18.17
C LYS A 17 11.60 13.06 -17.75
N PRO A 18 10.88 13.62 -16.76
CA PRO A 18 10.99 15.03 -16.41
C PRO A 18 12.36 15.38 -15.86
N LYS A 19 12.94 16.53 -16.24
CA LYS A 19 14.20 17.09 -15.67
C LYS A 19 14.07 17.24 -14.14
N ASN A 20 12.98 17.86 -13.65
CA ASN A 20 12.69 17.99 -12.22
C ASN A 20 11.47 17.15 -11.82
N LYS A 21 11.73 15.96 -11.28
CA LYS A 21 10.70 14.99 -10.86
C LYS A 21 9.75 15.53 -9.79
N ILE A 22 10.25 16.37 -8.87
CA ILE A 22 9.45 16.86 -7.74
C ILE A 22 8.45 17.91 -8.19
N THR A 23 8.89 18.92 -8.92
CA THR A 23 8.01 19.95 -9.50
C THR A 23 6.99 19.34 -10.44
N PHE A 24 7.42 18.42 -11.27
CA PHE A 24 6.55 17.68 -12.19
C PHE A 24 5.44 16.92 -11.46
N LEU A 25 5.78 16.11 -10.44
CA LEU A 25 4.79 15.37 -9.67
C LEU A 25 3.82 16.29 -8.93
N ARG A 26 4.30 17.39 -8.34
CA ARG A 26 3.43 18.38 -7.70
C ARG A 26 2.40 18.95 -8.67
N LYS A 27 2.82 19.33 -9.89
CA LYS A 27 1.93 19.83 -10.94
C LYS A 27 0.90 18.78 -11.34
N LYS A 28 1.34 17.56 -11.66
CA LYS A 28 0.45 16.45 -12.07
C LYS A 28 -0.54 16.02 -10.97
N PHE A 29 -0.17 16.14 -9.69
CA PHE A 29 -1.00 15.69 -8.58
C PHE A 29 -1.95 16.76 -8.04
N ARG A 30 -1.89 17.99 -8.55
CA ARG A 30 -2.76 19.08 -8.08
C ARG A 30 -4.24 18.71 -8.20
N ASN A 31 -4.68 18.23 -9.36
CA ASN A 31 -6.10 17.97 -9.68
C ASN A 31 -6.42 16.51 -9.99
N ILE A 32 -5.57 15.57 -9.56
CA ILE A 32 -5.80 14.16 -9.85
C ILE A 32 -6.75 13.52 -8.84
N SER A 33 -7.66 12.69 -9.35
CA SER A 33 -8.54 11.85 -8.55
C SER A 33 -8.08 10.39 -8.53
N TYR A 34 -8.52 9.63 -7.52
CA TYR A 34 -8.25 8.19 -7.45
C TYR A 34 -8.83 7.44 -8.67
N LYS A 35 -10.03 7.84 -9.13
CA LYS A 35 -10.68 7.26 -10.33
C LYS A 35 -9.80 7.39 -11.58
N MET A 36 -9.07 8.48 -11.73
CA MET A 36 -8.12 8.66 -12.85
C MET A 36 -6.93 7.72 -12.74
N ILE A 37 -6.40 7.51 -11.53
CA ILE A 37 -5.21 6.67 -11.28
C ILE A 37 -5.49 5.20 -11.60
N VAL A 38 -6.65 4.68 -11.17
CA VAL A 38 -7.00 3.25 -11.35
C VAL A 38 -7.24 2.86 -12.80
N LYS A 39 -7.51 3.80 -13.69
CA LYS A 39 -7.66 3.55 -15.14
C LYS A 39 -6.34 3.14 -15.81
N HIS A 40 -5.20 3.37 -15.16
CA HIS A 40 -3.89 3.08 -15.74
C HIS A 40 -3.41 1.65 -15.44
N LYS A 41 -2.76 1.02 -16.43
CA LYS A 41 -2.02 -0.23 -16.24
C LYS A 41 -0.74 0.06 -15.42
N LEU A 42 -0.71 -0.36 -14.14
CA LEU A 42 0.34 0.00 -13.19
C LEU A 42 1.15 -1.22 -12.66
N HIS A 43 0.92 -2.40 -13.20
CA HIS A 43 1.46 -3.67 -12.67
C HIS A 43 2.57 -4.28 -13.55
N SER A 44 3.40 -3.45 -14.20
CA SER A 44 4.59 -3.96 -14.90
C SER A 44 5.79 -4.10 -13.95
N GLU A 45 6.74 -4.96 -14.34
CA GLU A 45 8.00 -5.16 -13.62
C GLU A 45 8.82 -3.87 -13.56
N LYS A 46 8.96 -3.15 -14.68
CA LYS A 46 9.65 -1.86 -14.78
C LYS A 46 9.12 -0.85 -13.77
N ILE A 47 7.78 -0.73 -13.65
CA ILE A 47 7.15 0.15 -12.66
C ILE A 47 7.46 -0.36 -11.24
N SER A 48 7.36 -1.67 -10.99
CA SER A 48 7.59 -2.26 -9.67
C SER A 48 9.00 -2.01 -9.15
N ASN A 49 10.00 -2.17 -10.00
CA ASN A 49 11.41 -1.92 -9.67
C ASN A 49 11.65 -0.43 -9.39
N HIS A 50 11.09 0.46 -10.21
CA HIS A 50 11.23 1.90 -10.01
C HIS A 50 10.53 2.39 -8.73
N VAL A 51 9.39 1.81 -8.34
CA VAL A 51 8.70 2.13 -7.07
C VAL A 51 9.62 1.90 -5.88
N ALA A 52 10.39 0.82 -5.85
CA ALA A 52 11.29 0.51 -4.74
C ALA A 52 12.35 1.61 -4.50
N ILE A 53 12.81 2.22 -5.58
CA ILE A 53 13.76 3.36 -5.54
C ILE A 53 13.02 4.64 -5.15
N LEU A 54 11.90 4.92 -5.82
CA LEU A 54 11.15 6.16 -5.67
C LEU A 54 10.59 6.33 -4.25
N ALA A 55 10.11 5.24 -3.64
CA ALA A 55 9.56 5.23 -2.29
C ALA A 55 10.59 5.54 -1.18
N LYS A 56 11.89 5.50 -1.47
CA LYS A 56 12.96 5.93 -0.56
C LYS A 56 13.09 7.45 -0.50
N ASN A 57 12.65 8.17 -1.53
CA ASN A 57 12.80 9.61 -1.62
C ASN A 57 11.78 10.34 -0.72
N LYS A 58 12.27 11.06 0.29
CA LYS A 58 11.44 11.79 1.26
C LYS A 58 10.52 12.83 0.61
N LYS A 59 11.00 13.56 -0.41
CA LYS A 59 10.20 14.59 -1.10
C LYS A 59 9.04 13.96 -1.89
N VAL A 60 9.28 12.82 -2.56
CA VAL A 60 8.22 12.06 -3.25
C VAL A 60 7.22 11.51 -2.25
N ARG A 61 7.67 10.94 -1.14
CA ARG A 61 6.77 10.47 -0.07
C ARG A 61 5.86 11.58 0.44
N LYS A 62 6.41 12.79 0.67
CA LYS A 62 5.61 13.96 1.09
C LYS A 62 4.49 14.24 0.09
N ILE A 63 4.79 14.31 -1.21
CA ILE A 63 3.79 14.55 -2.27
C ILE A 63 2.72 13.45 -2.30
N VAL A 64 3.12 12.19 -2.19
CA VAL A 64 2.18 11.06 -2.20
C VAL A 64 1.29 11.08 -0.95
N ASN A 65 1.85 11.39 0.22
CA ASN A 65 1.10 11.49 1.46
C ASN A 65 0.10 12.65 1.42
N GLU A 66 0.49 13.82 0.93
CA GLU A 66 -0.40 14.98 0.75
C GLU A 66 -1.58 14.63 -0.18
N LEU A 67 -1.31 13.95 -1.30
CA LEU A 67 -2.35 13.46 -2.20
C LEU A 67 -3.28 12.46 -1.51
N GLN A 68 -2.71 11.49 -0.79
CA GLN A 68 -3.46 10.48 -0.06
C GLN A 68 -4.37 11.10 1.00
N MET A 69 -3.86 12.02 1.81
CA MET A 69 -4.63 12.73 2.82
C MET A 69 -5.77 13.54 2.21
N ARG A 70 -5.52 14.23 1.10
CA ARG A 70 -6.55 14.98 0.38
C ARG A 70 -7.67 14.06 -0.13
N MET A 71 -7.33 12.85 -0.61
CA MET A 71 -8.33 11.86 -1.04
C MET A 71 -9.13 11.29 0.13
N ILE A 72 -8.48 11.06 1.27
CA ILE A 72 -9.12 10.55 2.48
C ILE A 72 -10.11 11.60 3.03
N LYS A 73 -9.68 12.85 3.22
CA LYS A 73 -10.51 13.92 3.77
C LYS A 73 -11.74 14.28 2.92
N LYS A 74 -11.77 13.89 1.66
CA LYS A 74 -12.92 14.08 0.76
C LYS A 74 -14.02 13.02 0.93
N ASN A 75 -13.82 12.02 1.75
CA ASN A 75 -14.74 10.89 1.89
C ASN A 75 -14.99 10.58 3.36
N ASN A 76 -16.25 10.44 3.76
CA ASN A 76 -16.62 10.14 5.14
C ASN A 76 -16.27 8.71 5.57
N ARG A 77 -16.26 7.76 4.61
CA ARG A 77 -15.92 6.36 4.87
C ARG A 77 -14.89 5.89 3.86
N VAL A 78 -13.72 5.49 4.34
CA VAL A 78 -12.61 5.03 3.47
C VAL A 78 -11.93 3.80 4.06
N CYS A 79 -11.58 2.86 3.21
CA CYS A 79 -10.66 1.78 3.54
C CYS A 79 -9.31 2.08 2.88
N VAL A 80 -8.26 2.19 3.68
CA VAL A 80 -6.93 2.55 3.20
C VAL A 80 -5.96 1.39 3.42
N GLU A 81 -5.41 0.85 2.34
CA GLU A 81 -4.38 -0.18 2.40
C GLU A 81 -2.99 0.43 2.23
N GLY A 82 -2.04 -0.03 3.03
CA GLY A 82 -0.62 0.36 2.93
C GLY A 82 0.25 -0.30 3.98
N ARG A 83 1.49 0.13 4.07
CA ARG A 83 2.49 -0.44 5.00
C ARG A 83 2.63 0.36 6.29
N ASP A 84 2.33 1.64 6.24
CA ASP A 84 2.55 2.61 7.30
C ASP A 84 1.33 3.51 7.55
N ILE A 85 0.15 3.05 7.14
CA ILE A 85 -1.09 3.85 7.21
C ILE A 85 -1.40 4.23 8.65
N ALA A 86 -1.57 3.25 9.52
CA ALA A 86 -1.91 3.48 10.92
C ALA A 86 -0.74 4.06 11.73
N SER A 87 0.52 3.78 11.33
CA SER A 87 1.70 4.20 12.10
C SER A 87 2.28 5.54 11.69
N LYS A 88 1.92 6.11 10.52
CA LYS A 88 2.49 7.35 10.00
C LYS A 88 1.50 8.26 9.28
N ILE A 89 0.51 7.72 8.59
CA ILE A 89 -0.38 8.51 7.74
C ILE A 89 -1.61 8.96 8.54
N LEU A 90 -2.32 8.02 9.14
CA LEU A 90 -3.56 8.27 9.90
C LEU A 90 -3.32 8.21 11.41
N VAL A 91 -2.34 8.99 11.90
CA VAL A 91 -1.95 9.00 13.32
C VAL A 91 -2.68 10.08 14.11
N LYS A 92 -2.96 11.21 13.50
CA LYS A 92 -3.51 12.42 14.19
C LYS A 92 -4.84 12.86 13.58
N ASP A 93 -4.80 13.57 12.46
CA ASP A 93 -5.97 14.17 11.82
C ASP A 93 -5.94 13.96 10.30
N PRO A 94 -6.86 13.15 9.77
CA PRO A 94 -7.76 12.26 10.52
C PRO A 94 -7.00 11.07 11.13
N LYS A 95 -7.42 10.64 12.32
CA LYS A 95 -7.03 9.35 12.89
C LYS A 95 -7.92 8.26 12.29
N TYR A 96 -7.41 7.02 12.21
CA TYR A 96 -8.22 5.87 11.82
C TYR A 96 -9.16 5.47 12.97
N ASP A 97 -10.35 5.01 12.63
CA ASP A 97 -11.29 4.40 13.57
C ASP A 97 -10.89 2.96 13.90
N LEU A 98 -10.46 2.22 12.88
CA LEU A 98 -9.95 0.87 13.01
C LEU A 98 -8.67 0.64 12.21
N ALA A 99 -7.74 -0.11 12.80
CA ALA A 99 -6.55 -0.58 12.13
C ALA A 99 -6.49 -2.11 12.13
N PHE A 100 -6.25 -2.70 10.97
CA PHE A 100 -6.01 -4.14 10.82
C PHE A 100 -4.57 -4.39 10.45
N TYR A 101 -3.92 -5.32 11.16
CA TYR A 101 -2.59 -5.79 10.82
C TYR A 101 -2.63 -7.24 10.36
N PHE A 102 -2.32 -7.47 9.10
CA PHE A 102 -2.33 -8.80 8.51
C PHE A 102 -1.00 -9.50 8.73
N LYS A 103 -1.05 -10.74 9.19
CA LYS A 103 0.11 -11.64 9.30
C LYS A 103 -0.17 -12.92 8.54
N CYS A 104 0.81 -13.35 7.74
CA CYS A 104 0.80 -14.60 7.02
C CYS A 104 2.22 -15.17 6.98
N SER A 105 2.36 -16.48 7.03
CA SER A 105 3.65 -17.14 6.85
C SER A 105 4.18 -16.92 5.43
N LEU A 106 5.49 -16.86 5.29
CA LEU A 106 6.13 -16.64 3.99
C LEU A 106 5.73 -17.72 2.97
N LYS A 107 5.64 -18.97 3.40
CA LYS A 107 5.23 -20.12 2.57
C LYS A 107 3.85 -19.89 1.94
N ILE A 108 2.85 -19.57 2.77
CA ILE A 108 1.47 -19.33 2.31
C ILE A 108 1.38 -18.07 1.46
N ALA A 109 2.02 -16.96 1.87
CA ALA A 109 2.02 -15.72 1.11
C ALA A 109 2.67 -15.88 -0.28
N ALA A 110 3.78 -16.62 -0.35
CA ALA A 110 4.47 -16.93 -1.61
C ALA A 110 3.61 -17.80 -2.53
N HIS A 111 2.98 -18.83 -1.99
CA HIS A 111 2.09 -19.70 -2.76
C HIS A 111 0.88 -18.93 -3.32
N ARG A 112 0.21 -18.12 -2.49
CA ARG A 112 -0.90 -17.26 -2.95
C ARG A 112 -0.45 -16.31 -4.05
N ARG A 113 0.71 -15.65 -3.87
CA ARG A 113 1.25 -14.74 -4.87
C ARG A 113 1.63 -15.45 -6.16
N TRP A 114 2.14 -16.66 -6.08
CA TRP A 114 2.49 -17.49 -7.23
C TRP A 114 1.25 -17.86 -8.05
N LEU A 115 0.15 -18.20 -7.40
CA LEU A 115 -1.15 -18.41 -8.05
C LEU A 115 -1.67 -17.12 -8.72
N ASP A 116 -1.61 -15.96 -8.03
CA ASP A 116 -1.98 -14.66 -8.60
C ASP A 116 -1.17 -14.31 -9.86
N LEU A 117 0.08 -14.75 -9.93
CA LEU A 117 0.95 -14.62 -11.09
C LEU A 117 0.70 -15.69 -12.15
N LYS A 118 -0.36 -16.49 -12.04
CA LYS A 118 -0.70 -17.60 -12.95
C LYS A 118 0.47 -18.57 -13.13
N LYS A 119 1.31 -18.74 -12.10
CA LYS A 119 2.49 -19.62 -12.08
C LYS A 119 3.57 -19.27 -13.12
N LEU A 120 3.52 -18.08 -13.72
CA LEU A 120 4.46 -17.64 -14.78
C LEU A 120 5.90 -17.40 -14.26
N VAL A 121 6.08 -17.34 -12.93
CA VAL A 121 7.38 -17.14 -12.29
C VAL A 121 7.63 -18.31 -11.34
N PRO A 122 8.85 -18.88 -11.25
CA PRO A 122 9.15 -19.94 -10.30
C PRO A 122 8.82 -19.56 -8.85
N LEU A 123 8.21 -20.47 -8.09
CA LEU A 123 7.81 -20.22 -6.69
C LEU A 123 9.00 -19.78 -5.82
N ARG A 124 10.21 -20.30 -6.08
CA ARG A 124 11.44 -19.90 -5.39
C ARG A 124 11.75 -18.42 -5.55
N GLU A 125 11.58 -17.88 -6.75
CA GLU A 125 11.81 -16.45 -7.03
C GLU A 125 10.75 -15.57 -6.37
N VAL A 126 9.48 -15.98 -6.43
CA VAL A 126 8.39 -15.29 -5.71
C VAL A 126 8.68 -15.26 -4.22
N THR A 127 9.13 -16.37 -3.64
CA THR A 127 9.47 -16.48 -2.22
C THR A 127 10.63 -15.54 -1.85
N LYS A 128 11.72 -15.55 -2.65
CA LYS A 128 12.89 -14.67 -2.47
C LYS A 128 12.48 -13.19 -2.51
N SER A 129 11.69 -12.82 -3.52
CA SER A 129 11.19 -11.45 -3.69
C SER A 129 10.33 -10.98 -2.50
N LEU A 130 9.40 -11.82 -2.03
CA LEU A 130 8.55 -11.50 -0.88
C LEU A 130 9.34 -11.39 0.42
N LYS A 131 10.32 -12.28 0.65
CA LYS A 131 11.22 -12.22 1.81
C LYS A 131 12.01 -10.92 1.84
N ALA A 132 12.66 -10.58 0.71
CA ALA A 132 13.42 -9.34 0.56
C ALA A 132 12.55 -8.10 0.79
N ARG A 133 11.36 -8.05 0.17
CA ARG A 133 10.43 -6.94 0.34
C ARG A 133 9.97 -6.79 1.79
N THR A 134 9.59 -7.88 2.44
CA THR A 134 9.15 -7.86 3.84
C THR A 134 10.27 -7.37 4.77
N TYR A 135 11.50 -7.81 4.53
CA TYR A 135 12.67 -7.34 5.26
C TYR A 135 12.87 -5.83 5.10
N LEU A 136 12.86 -5.34 3.85
CA LEU A 136 13.01 -3.92 3.55
C LEU A 136 11.88 -3.08 4.17
N ASP A 137 10.64 -3.53 4.09
CA ASP A 137 9.49 -2.84 4.68
C ASP A 137 9.60 -2.71 6.20
N LYS A 138 10.14 -3.71 6.89
CA LYS A 138 10.34 -3.70 8.35
C LYS A 138 11.57 -2.89 8.77
N LYS A 139 12.66 -2.98 8.04
CA LYS A 139 13.96 -2.39 8.41
C LYS A 139 14.18 -0.97 7.89
N ARG A 140 13.32 -0.45 7.01
CA ARG A 140 13.49 0.90 6.48
C ARG A 140 13.43 1.96 7.59
N LYS A 141 14.36 2.90 7.57
CA LYS A 141 14.45 4.00 8.54
C LYS A 141 13.20 4.89 8.56
N ASN A 142 12.63 5.15 7.37
CA ASN A 142 11.43 5.98 7.24
C ASN A 142 10.19 5.11 7.04
N SER A 143 9.21 5.26 7.92
CA SER A 143 7.91 4.57 7.83
C SER A 143 8.02 3.04 7.78
N PRO A 144 8.63 2.39 8.76
CA PRO A 144 8.72 0.93 8.80
C PRO A 144 7.32 0.30 8.90
N LEU A 145 7.22 -0.95 8.45
CA LEU A 145 6.03 -1.76 8.64
C LEU A 145 6.00 -2.25 10.10
N ILE A 146 5.18 -1.61 10.92
CA ILE A 146 4.95 -1.96 12.31
C ILE A 146 3.47 -2.18 12.59
N LYS A 147 3.16 -3.06 13.53
CA LYS A 147 1.82 -3.19 14.10
C LYS A 147 1.67 -2.11 15.18
N VAL A 148 0.70 -1.21 15.05
CA VAL A 148 0.33 -0.27 16.11
C VAL A 148 -0.37 -0.99 17.26
N LYS A 149 -0.35 -0.42 18.47
CA LYS A 149 -0.83 -1.09 19.69
C LYS A 149 -2.27 -1.58 19.57
N ASP A 150 -3.15 -0.74 19.08
CA ASP A 150 -4.59 -0.95 18.94
C ASP A 150 -4.99 -1.67 17.63
N ALA A 151 -4.03 -2.04 16.76
CA ALA A 151 -4.36 -2.77 15.54
C ALA A 151 -4.82 -4.20 15.83
N ILE A 152 -5.95 -4.56 15.23
CA ILE A 152 -6.49 -5.92 15.25
C ILE A 152 -5.61 -6.82 14.39
N LEU A 153 -5.03 -7.85 15.01
CA LEU A 153 -4.19 -8.82 14.29
C LEU A 153 -5.05 -9.86 13.57
N ILE A 154 -4.93 -9.91 12.25
CA ILE A 154 -5.54 -10.98 11.45
C ILE A 154 -4.45 -11.93 10.95
N ARG A 155 -4.41 -13.14 11.51
CA ARG A 155 -3.58 -14.24 11.00
C ARG A 155 -4.32 -14.94 9.88
N SER A 156 -3.87 -14.76 8.63
CA SER A 156 -4.60 -15.21 7.45
C SER A 156 -4.14 -16.55 6.89
N ASP A 157 -3.25 -17.27 7.57
CA ASP A 157 -2.67 -18.52 7.06
C ASP A 157 -3.73 -19.57 6.70
N LYS A 158 -4.67 -19.79 7.63
CA LYS A 158 -5.75 -20.79 7.50
C LYS A 158 -7.11 -20.18 7.11
N LEU A 159 -7.15 -18.88 6.78
CA LEU A 159 -8.40 -18.20 6.46
C LEU A 159 -8.59 -18.03 4.96
N SER A 160 -9.79 -18.31 4.48
CA SER A 160 -10.24 -17.90 3.16
C SER A 160 -10.48 -16.37 3.10
N LYS A 161 -10.57 -15.82 1.89
CA LYS A 161 -10.92 -14.40 1.70
C LYS A 161 -12.28 -14.05 2.37
N LYS A 162 -13.28 -14.93 2.26
CA LYS A 162 -14.61 -14.75 2.88
C LYS A 162 -14.51 -14.68 4.42
N GLN A 163 -13.73 -15.57 5.02
CA GLN A 163 -13.53 -15.58 6.48
C GLN A 163 -12.74 -14.34 6.97
N VAL A 164 -11.77 -13.87 6.21
CA VAL A 164 -11.07 -12.62 6.52
C VAL A 164 -12.04 -11.44 6.47
N LEU A 165 -12.85 -11.33 5.42
CA LEU A 165 -13.86 -10.27 5.31
C LEU A 165 -14.86 -10.31 6.46
N ALA A 166 -15.39 -11.48 6.81
CA ALA A 166 -16.32 -11.62 7.93
C ALA A 166 -15.69 -11.12 9.25
N LYS A 167 -14.43 -11.49 9.54
CA LYS A 167 -13.72 -10.97 10.73
C LYS A 167 -13.57 -9.45 10.72
N MET A 168 -13.28 -8.86 9.55
CA MET A 168 -13.18 -7.40 9.42
C MET A 168 -14.54 -6.73 9.60
N SER A 169 -15.60 -7.22 8.94
CA SER A 169 -16.96 -6.68 9.06
C SER A 169 -17.45 -6.71 10.50
N ASN A 170 -17.33 -7.85 11.19
CA ASN A 170 -17.72 -7.95 12.59
C ASN A 170 -17.00 -6.91 13.50
N SER A 171 -15.75 -6.57 13.18
CA SER A 171 -15.03 -5.55 13.93
C SER A 171 -15.47 -4.13 13.59
N ILE A 172 -15.83 -3.88 12.33
CA ILE A 172 -16.37 -2.60 11.87
C ILE A 172 -17.74 -2.36 12.48
N ASP A 173 -18.60 -3.39 12.45
CA ASP A 173 -19.98 -3.29 12.99
C ASP A 173 -20.00 -2.96 14.49
N LYS A 174 -19.01 -3.47 15.24
CA LYS A 174 -18.84 -3.11 16.67
C LYS A 174 -18.54 -1.64 16.88
N VAL A 175 -17.73 -1.04 16.01
CA VAL A 175 -17.37 0.39 16.12
C VAL A 175 -18.49 1.31 15.63
N LEU A 176 -19.28 0.87 14.65
CA LEU A 176 -20.41 1.64 14.14
C LEU A 176 -21.63 1.64 15.06
N LYS A 177 -21.70 0.69 16.02
CA LYS A 177 -22.79 0.59 17.00
C LYS A 177 -22.53 1.34 18.30
N ASN A 178 -21.27 1.76 18.52
CA ASN A 178 -20.84 2.60 19.62
C ASN A 178 -20.77 4.07 19.17
#